data_eda868d59a327f3475011130b8302cc8
#
_entry.id   eda868d59a327f3475011130b8302cc8
#
_cell.length_a   1.000
_cell.length_b   1.000
_cell.length_c   1.000
_cell.angle_alpha   90.00
_cell.angle_beta   90.00
_cell.angle_gamma   90.00
#
_symmetry.space_group_name_H-M   'P 1'
#
loop_
_entity.id
_entity.type
_entity.pdbx_description
1 polymer ?
#
loop_
_entity_poly.entity_id
_entity_poly.type
_entity_poly.pdbx_seq_one_letter_code
_entity_poly.pdbx_strand_id
1 'polypeptide(L)' 'MSMQMELTDTFGGEANYCWVRRAPLPPCKDSQRGIVRAAKTWAGWQGIRCTIENYGDMIRINPRGLCQVLFIFWEDTP' A
#
# COMPACT_ATOMS: atom_id res chain seq x y z
N MET A 1 -12.69 2.40 -13.10
CA MET A 1 -11.50 2.79 -12.30
C MET A 1 -11.51 2.03 -11.00
N SER A 2 -10.46 1.31 -10.69
CA SER A 2 -10.35 0.52 -9.47
C SER A 2 -9.04 0.81 -8.76
N MET A 3 -9.05 0.61 -7.45
CA MET A 3 -7.83 0.77 -6.66
C MET A 3 -7.10 -0.58 -6.55
N GLN A 4 -5.81 -0.53 -6.78
CA GLN A 4 -4.93 -1.68 -6.69
C GLN A 4 -3.90 -1.46 -5.60
N MET A 5 -3.44 -2.56 -5.00
CA MET A 5 -2.35 -2.54 -4.02
C MET A 5 -1.14 -3.25 -4.60
N GLU A 6 0.03 -2.70 -4.33
CA GLU A 6 1.30 -3.32 -4.69
C GLU A 6 2.23 -3.29 -3.49
N LEU A 7 2.66 -4.47 -3.06
CA LEU A 7 3.58 -4.63 -1.93
C LEU A 7 4.90 -5.16 -2.46
N THR A 8 5.98 -4.49 -2.11
CA THR A 8 7.33 -4.91 -2.51
C THR A 8 8.32 -4.68 -1.36
N ASP A 9 9.48 -5.28 -1.46
CA ASP A 9 10.58 -5.04 -0.53
C ASP A 9 11.24 -3.69 -0.80
N THR A 10 12.01 -3.21 0.19
CA THR A 10 12.82 -1.99 0.04
C THR A 10 14.30 -2.32 0.26
N PHE A 11 15.12 -1.56 -0.43
CA PHE A 11 16.58 -1.59 -0.24
C PHE A 11 17.09 -0.15 -0.25
N GLY A 12 17.78 0.25 0.82
CA GLY A 12 18.25 1.62 0.94
C GLY A 12 17.12 2.65 1.04
N GLY A 13 15.93 2.24 1.50
CA GLY A 13 14.77 3.10 1.61
C GLY A 13 13.94 3.24 0.34
N GLU A 14 14.33 2.57 -0.73
CA GLU A 14 13.62 2.63 -2.02
C GLU A 14 13.03 1.27 -2.38
N ALA A 15 11.94 1.28 -3.14
CA ALA A 15 11.31 0.05 -3.64
C ALA A 15 12.32 -0.72 -4.50
N ASN A 16 12.54 -1.97 -4.16
CA ASN A 16 13.57 -2.79 -4.79
C ASN A 16 13.01 -3.79 -5.81
N TYR A 17 11.73 -4.14 -5.66
CA TYR A 17 11.03 -5.06 -6.56
C TYR A 17 11.70 -6.44 -6.70
N CYS A 18 12.42 -6.89 -5.67
CA CYS A 18 12.96 -8.23 -5.63
C CYS A 18 11.83 -9.27 -5.64
N TRP A 19 10.72 -8.94 -5.00
CA TRP A 19 9.46 -9.67 -5.07
C TRP A 19 8.32 -8.65 -5.06
N VAL A 20 7.19 -9.01 -5.63
CA VAL A 20 6.02 -8.13 -5.71
C VAL A 20 4.77 -8.95 -5.44
N ARG A 21 3.88 -8.42 -4.60
CA ARG A 21 2.52 -8.92 -4.41
C ARG A 21 1.55 -7.86 -4.85
N ARG A 22 0.58 -8.23 -5.63
CA ARG A 22 -0.45 -7.33 -6.13
C ARG A 22 -1.82 -7.90 -5.85
N ALA A 23 -2.76 -7.03 -5.54
CA ALA A 23 -4.16 -7.41 -5.34
C ALA A 23 -5.04 -6.17 -5.50
N PRO A 24 -6.31 -6.34 -5.90
CA PRO A 24 -7.26 -5.24 -5.83
C PRO A 24 -7.51 -4.87 -4.36
N LEU A 25 -7.79 -3.59 -4.12
CA LEU A 25 -8.13 -3.13 -2.78
C LEU A 25 -9.45 -3.78 -2.36
N PRO A 26 -9.53 -4.40 -1.17
CA PRO A 26 -10.77 -4.97 -0.68
C PRO A 26 -11.84 -3.88 -0.46
N PRO A 27 -13.13 -4.24 -0.46
CA PRO A 27 -14.18 -3.29 -0.11
C PRO A 27 -13.91 -2.66 1.25
N CYS A 28 -13.97 -1.33 1.32
CA CYS A 28 -13.68 -0.57 2.53
C CYS A 28 -14.36 0.79 2.45
N LYS A 29 -14.30 1.56 3.54
CA LYS A 29 -14.82 2.91 3.54
C LYS A 29 -14.04 3.77 2.54
N ASP A 30 -14.76 4.62 1.82
CA ASP A 30 -14.18 5.55 0.85
C ASP A 30 -13.57 6.76 1.57
N SER A 31 -12.49 6.50 2.31
CA SER A 31 -11.72 7.49 3.02
C SER A 31 -10.27 7.03 3.07
N GLN A 32 -9.33 7.95 3.19
CA GLN A 32 -7.93 7.58 3.32
C GLN A 32 -7.69 6.61 4.48
N ARG A 33 -8.33 6.87 5.63
CA ARG A 33 -8.19 6.02 6.80
C ARG A 33 -8.71 4.60 6.54
N GLY A 34 -9.86 4.47 5.89
CA GLY A 34 -10.44 3.17 5.55
C GLY A 34 -9.57 2.41 4.54
N ILE A 35 -9.10 3.11 3.52
CA ILE A 35 -8.24 2.54 2.48
C ILE A 35 -6.92 2.04 3.08
N VAL A 36 -6.27 2.85 3.89
CA VAL A 36 -5.00 2.49 4.54
C VAL A 36 -5.19 1.30 5.47
N ARG A 37 -6.28 1.29 6.24
CA ARG A 37 -6.57 0.18 7.14
C ARG A 37 -6.76 -1.14 6.39
N ALA A 38 -7.50 -1.12 5.30
CA ALA A 38 -7.70 -2.31 4.47
C ALA A 38 -6.39 -2.81 3.89
N ALA A 39 -5.55 -1.91 3.40
CA ALA A 39 -4.26 -2.26 2.83
C ALA A 39 -3.31 -2.84 3.88
N LYS A 40 -3.25 -2.26 5.07
CA LYS A 40 -2.43 -2.77 6.18
C LYS A 40 -2.88 -4.17 6.59
N THR A 41 -4.17 -4.41 6.65
CA THR A 41 -4.72 -5.73 6.97
C THR A 41 -4.28 -6.76 5.93
N TRP A 42 -4.37 -6.40 4.66
CA TRP A 42 -3.94 -7.29 3.58
C TRP A 42 -2.44 -7.60 3.66
N ALA A 43 -1.62 -6.63 3.99
CA ALA A 43 -0.17 -6.80 4.10
C ALA A 43 0.26 -7.52 5.39
N GLY A 44 -0.66 -7.72 6.35
CA GLY A 44 -0.32 -8.30 7.63
C GLY A 44 0.34 -7.32 8.60
N TRP A 45 0.12 -6.02 8.40
CA TRP A 45 0.76 -4.95 9.19
C TRP A 45 -0.14 -4.40 10.30
N GLN A 46 -1.07 -5.18 10.79
CA GLN A 46 -1.93 -4.77 11.90
C GLN A 46 -1.09 -4.47 13.13
N GLY A 47 -1.32 -3.30 13.74
CA GLY A 47 -0.55 -2.87 14.91
C GLY A 47 0.82 -2.29 14.60
N ILE A 48 1.23 -2.26 13.35
CA ILE A 48 2.52 -1.69 12.94
C ILE A 48 2.31 -0.21 12.59
N ARG A 49 3.16 0.64 13.13
CA ARG A 49 3.14 2.07 12.79
C ARG A 49 3.67 2.28 11.39
N CYS A 50 2.97 3.06 10.61
CA CYS A 50 3.35 3.36 9.24
C CYS A 50 3.36 4.87 8.99
N THR A 51 4.24 5.30 8.12
CA THR A 51 4.21 6.65 7.57
C THR A 51 3.40 6.62 6.29
N ILE A 52 2.43 7.52 6.18
CA ILE A 52 1.51 7.60 5.06
C ILE A 52 1.85 8.84 4.23
N GLU A 53 2.05 8.63 2.93
CA GLU A 53 2.28 9.71 1.98
C GLU A 53 1.21 9.66 0.91
N ASN A 54 0.41 10.72 0.79
CA ASN A 54 -0.65 10.81 -0.21
C ASN A 54 -0.21 11.77 -1.30
N TYR A 55 -0.08 11.25 -2.52
CA TYR A 55 0.35 12.03 -3.69
C TYR A 55 -0.83 12.40 -4.61
N GLY A 56 -2.06 12.15 -4.17
CA GLY A 56 -3.26 12.43 -4.96
C GLY A 56 -3.70 11.24 -5.80
N ASP A 57 -2.85 10.76 -6.68
CA ASP A 57 -3.11 9.60 -7.53
C ASP A 57 -2.57 8.29 -6.96
N MET A 58 -1.80 8.37 -5.88
CA MET A 58 -1.17 7.22 -5.24
C MET A 58 -0.99 7.50 -3.75
N ILE A 59 -1.14 6.46 -2.94
CA ILE A 59 -0.82 6.49 -1.52
C ILE A 59 0.34 5.53 -1.28
N ARG A 60 1.38 6.01 -0.60
CA ARG A 60 2.52 5.19 -0.22
C ARG A 60 2.48 4.95 1.29
N ILE A 61 2.60 3.70 1.70
CA ILE A 61 2.61 3.30 3.11
C ILE A 61 3.97 2.70 3.44
N ASN A 62 4.68 3.31 4.38
CA ASN A 62 6.00 2.87 4.82
C ASN A 62 5.90 2.34 6.24
N PRO A 63 5.97 1.00 6.46
CA PRO A 63 5.93 0.44 7.81
C PRO A 63 7.26 0.65 8.51
N ARG A 64 7.20 0.98 9.79
CA ARG A 64 8.41 1.12 10.61
C ARG A 64 8.99 -0.26 10.94
N GLY A 65 10.29 -0.38 10.79
CA GLY A 65 11.01 -1.60 11.17
C GLY A 65 10.91 -2.73 10.16
N LEU A 66 10.26 -2.51 9.03
CA LEU A 66 10.16 -3.50 7.96
C LEU A 66 10.80 -2.95 6.69
N CYS A 67 11.51 -3.82 5.98
CA CYS A 67 12.07 -3.47 4.68
C CYS A 67 11.05 -3.73 3.57
N GLN A 68 9.90 -3.08 3.67
CA GLN A 68 8.78 -3.23 2.74
C GLN A 68 8.12 -1.87 2.51
N VAL A 69 7.42 -1.76 1.40
CA VAL A 69 6.60 -0.59 1.08
C VAL A 69 5.36 -1.05 0.34
N LEU A 70 4.24 -0.39 0.61
CA LEU A 70 2.98 -0.68 -0.04
C LEU A 70 2.51 0.55 -0.79
N PHE A 71 2.13 0.37 -2.05
CA PHE A 71 1.53 1.41 -2.87
C PHE A 71 0.07 1.10 -3.11
N ILE A 72 -0.79 2.12 -3.02
CA ILE A 72 -2.19 2.04 -3.41
C ILE A 72 -2.38 3.04 -4.53
N PHE A 73 -2.86 2.59 -5.66
CA PHE A 73 -2.98 3.45 -6.83
C PHE A 73 -4.25 3.13 -7.60
N TRP A 74 -4.70 4.13 -8.38
CA TRP A 74 -5.84 3.95 -9.27
C TRP A 74 -5.38 3.32 -10.57
N GLU A 75 -6.10 2.32 -11.02
CA GLU A 75 -5.82 1.67 -12.29
C GLU A 75 -7.07 1.78 -13.17
N ASP A 76 -6.88 2.33 -14.36
CA ASP A 76 -7.95 2.36 -15.36
C ASP A 76 -7.99 1.01 -16.04
N THR A 77 -9.05 0.25 -15.76
CA THR A 77 -9.30 -0.99 -16.49
C THR A 77 -10.19 -0.68 -17.68
N PRO A 78 -9.79 -1.11 -18.87
CA PRO A 78 -10.62 -0.94 -20.05
C PRO A 78 -11.94 -1.68 -19.93
#